data_692109283a9570e1183a680312901d75
#
_entry.id   692109283a9570e1183a680312901d75
#
_cell.length_a   1.000
_cell.length_b   1.000
_cell.length_c   1.000
_cell.angle_alpha   90.00
_cell.angle_beta   90.00
_cell.angle_gamma   90.00
#
_symmetry.space_group_name_H-M   'P 1'
#
loop_
_entity.id
_entity.type
_entity.pdbx_description
1 polymer ?
#
loop_
_entity_poly.entity_id
_entity_poly.type
_entity_poly.pdbx_seq_one_letter_code
_entity_poly.pdbx_strand_id
1 'polypeptide(L)'
;MSLRSHEAAACAVIAIGVCGVLVGSLLVESMRNGQSSAKATVSTAQSTEEIQAQTEPTQMPAPTPEPEPVVQTVHFSATGDNLIHEGIYNQARARGSDGHYDFIPAYENLRDFYAGFDVNWLNQETLVNDDYEPSGYPMFSTPGDITNALYNVGFRVFSLSNNHSYDKGAGGIASSMAHWAAMPDDVVSMGFYNLETYDDYVYQTVNGVTIGYLSYTEMTNGLPTPSGSEYGVVYLDQRDVIEKQITDMRPNCDVLVVSCHWGVEGSHTVTDAQRETAQWLADQGADLILSLIHI
;
A
#
# COMPACT_ATOMS: atom_id res chain seq x y z
N MET A 1 -3.23 22.56 -30.86
CA MET A 1 -4.01 21.45 -30.27
C MET A 1 -3.13 20.22 -30.36
N SER A 2 -2.35 19.96 -29.30
CA SER A 2 -1.41 18.83 -29.23
C SER A 2 -2.07 17.77 -28.34
N LEU A 3 -2.40 16.63 -28.92
CA LEU A 3 -2.85 15.45 -28.21
C LEU A 3 -1.69 14.91 -27.38
N ARG A 4 -1.78 15.01 -26.05
CA ARG A 4 -0.93 14.26 -25.16
C ARG A 4 -1.37 12.81 -25.24
N SER A 5 -0.48 11.94 -25.71
CA SER A 5 -0.62 10.51 -25.58
C SER A 5 -0.48 10.19 -24.08
N HIS A 6 -1.59 9.92 -23.41
CA HIS A 6 -1.54 9.21 -22.13
C HIS A 6 -1.20 7.76 -22.45
N GLU A 7 0.02 7.35 -22.23
CA GLU A 7 0.33 5.94 -22.05
C GLU A 7 -0.39 5.52 -20.76
N ALA A 8 -1.40 4.68 -20.92
CA ALA A 8 -2.14 4.12 -19.81
C ALA A 8 -1.19 3.23 -19.00
N ALA A 9 -0.80 3.66 -17.80
CA ALA A 9 -0.18 2.77 -16.83
C ALA A 9 -1.14 1.60 -16.59
N ALA A 10 -0.68 0.37 -16.79
CA ALA A 10 -1.49 -0.80 -16.55
C ALA A 10 -1.62 -1.01 -15.03
N CYS A 11 -2.80 -0.72 -14.49
CA CYS A 11 -3.10 -1.03 -13.08
C CYS A 11 -3.32 -2.54 -12.92
N ALA A 12 -2.62 -3.15 -11.97
CA ALA A 12 -2.81 -4.56 -11.63
C ALA A 12 -3.80 -4.68 -10.47
N VAL A 13 -4.91 -5.41 -10.70
CA VAL A 13 -5.85 -5.81 -9.65
C VAL A 13 -5.53 -7.26 -9.27
N ILE A 14 -5.19 -7.46 -8.01
CA ILE A 14 -4.77 -8.74 -7.49
C ILE A 14 -5.72 -9.16 -6.37
N ALA A 15 -6.39 -10.28 -6.55
CA ALA A 15 -7.25 -10.90 -5.52
C ALA A 15 -6.42 -11.88 -4.68
N ILE A 16 -6.41 -11.70 -3.36
CA ILE A 16 -5.70 -12.55 -2.41
C ILE A 16 -6.73 -13.33 -1.60
N GLY A 17 -6.73 -14.66 -1.73
CA GLY A 17 -7.59 -15.52 -0.90
C GLY A 17 -6.93 -15.90 0.43
N VAL A 18 -7.73 -16.39 1.37
CA VAL A 18 -7.38 -16.67 2.79
C VAL A 18 -6.18 -17.58 3.04
N CYS A 19 -5.65 -18.24 2.07
CA CYS A 19 -4.40 -19.01 2.18
C CYS A 19 -3.45 -18.73 1.00
N GLY A 20 -3.69 -17.66 0.24
CA GLY A 20 -2.89 -17.33 -0.92
C GLY A 20 -1.82 -16.30 -0.61
N VAL A 21 -0.57 -16.65 -0.87
CA VAL A 21 0.51 -15.68 -0.97
C VAL A 21 0.65 -15.34 -2.43
N LEU A 22 0.50 -14.06 -2.77
CA LEU A 22 0.77 -13.60 -4.12
C LEU A 22 2.21 -13.15 -4.21
N VAL A 23 2.91 -13.75 -5.16
CA VAL A 23 4.30 -13.41 -5.50
C VAL A 23 4.27 -12.62 -6.79
N GLY A 24 4.65 -11.35 -6.72
CA GLY A 24 4.78 -10.49 -7.89
C GLY A 24 6.08 -9.70 -7.85
N SER A 25 6.70 -9.52 -9.01
CA SER A 25 7.76 -8.52 -9.17
C SER A 25 7.14 -7.27 -9.77
N LEU A 26 7.20 -6.17 -9.04
CA LEU A 26 6.78 -4.86 -9.53
C LEU A 26 7.97 -4.24 -10.27
N LEU A 27 7.86 -4.14 -11.60
CA LEU A 27 8.83 -3.41 -12.41
C LEU A 27 8.35 -1.95 -12.52
N VAL A 28 9.09 -1.03 -11.92
CA VAL A 28 8.80 0.41 -12.03
C VAL A 28 9.85 1.05 -12.93
N GLU A 29 9.44 1.52 -14.10
CA GLU A 29 10.25 2.38 -14.93
C GLU A 29 10.08 3.84 -14.47
N SER A 30 11.03 4.37 -13.73
CA SER A 30 11.06 5.78 -13.35
C SER A 30 11.73 6.60 -14.45
N MET A 31 10.92 7.29 -15.26
CA MET A 31 11.40 8.31 -16.19
C MET A 31 11.45 9.67 -15.49
N ARG A 32 12.59 10.07 -14.97
CA ARG A 32 12.82 11.47 -14.56
C ARG A 32 13.13 12.31 -15.79
N ASN A 33 12.10 12.95 -16.36
CA ASN A 33 12.27 13.99 -17.38
C ASN A 33 12.75 15.28 -16.73
N GLY A 34 14.05 15.58 -16.88
CA GLY A 34 14.60 16.92 -16.61
C GLY A 34 14.17 17.90 -17.70
N GLN A 35 13.15 18.70 -17.44
CA GLN A 35 12.84 19.86 -18.31
C GLN A 35 13.73 21.03 -17.94
N SER A 36 14.74 21.30 -18.78
CA SER A 36 15.40 22.61 -18.86
C SER A 36 14.73 23.40 -19.99
N SER A 37 13.99 24.44 -19.63
CA SER A 37 13.41 25.39 -20.57
C SER A 37 14.45 26.45 -20.95
N ALA A 38 15.04 26.38 -22.13
CA ALA A 38 15.80 27.47 -22.72
C ALA A 38 14.94 28.22 -23.75
N LYS A 39 14.57 29.45 -23.43
CA LYS A 39 13.98 30.41 -24.39
C LYS A 39 15.03 30.92 -25.34
N ALA A 40 14.90 30.68 -26.63
CA ALA A 40 15.65 31.31 -27.67
C ALA A 40 14.90 32.55 -28.18
N THR A 41 15.52 33.70 -28.10
CA THR A 41 15.04 34.98 -28.70
C THR A 41 15.70 35.13 -30.07
N VAL A 42 14.87 35.27 -31.08
CA VAL A 42 15.34 35.58 -32.46
C VAL A 42 15.49 37.07 -32.60
N SER A 43 16.68 37.54 -33.06
CA SER A 43 16.88 38.89 -33.58
C SER A 43 17.44 38.80 -34.99
N THR A 44 16.72 39.41 -35.93
CA THR A 44 17.09 39.59 -37.33
C THR A 44 17.95 40.81 -37.49
N ALA A 45 19.09 40.71 -38.19
CA ALA A 45 19.67 41.82 -38.95
C ALA A 45 20.48 41.26 -40.12
N GLN A 46 20.17 41.79 -41.31
CA GLN A 46 20.87 41.54 -42.58
C GLN A 46 22.20 42.31 -42.64
N SER A 47 23.22 41.72 -43.22
CA SER A 47 24.02 42.38 -44.26
C SER A 47 24.99 41.39 -44.93
N THR A 48 25.03 41.49 -46.22
CA THR A 48 25.85 40.81 -47.20
C THR A 48 27.34 41.14 -47.09
N GLU A 49 28.21 40.12 -47.18
CA GLU A 49 29.49 40.20 -47.93
C GLU A 49 30.05 38.80 -48.16
N GLU A 50 30.38 38.51 -49.44
CA GLU A 50 31.04 37.30 -49.89
C GLU A 50 32.52 37.27 -49.47
N ILE A 51 32.93 36.21 -48.77
CA ILE A 51 34.35 35.80 -48.74
C ILE A 51 34.37 34.28 -48.85
N GLN A 52 34.87 33.77 -49.96
CA GLN A 52 35.20 32.36 -50.17
C GLN A 52 36.38 31.99 -49.27
N ALA A 53 36.13 31.12 -48.29
CA ALA A 53 37.17 30.38 -47.58
C ALA A 53 36.76 28.90 -47.57
N GLN A 54 37.61 28.08 -48.15
CA GLN A 54 37.54 26.63 -48.07
C GLN A 54 37.66 26.22 -46.58
N THR A 55 36.61 25.65 -46.04
CA THR A 55 36.65 24.96 -44.74
C THR A 55 36.42 23.49 -44.93
N GLU A 56 37.42 22.71 -44.52
CA GLU A 56 37.28 21.25 -44.35
C GLU A 56 36.03 20.93 -43.52
N PRO A 57 35.32 19.81 -43.80
CA PRO A 57 34.13 19.44 -43.01
C PRO A 57 34.57 19.06 -41.61
N THR A 58 34.32 19.93 -40.63
CA THR A 58 34.42 19.60 -39.21
C THR A 58 33.39 18.52 -38.93
N GLN A 59 33.83 17.29 -38.68
CA GLN A 59 32.95 16.22 -38.20
C GLN A 59 32.27 16.69 -36.89
N MET A 60 30.97 16.82 -36.95
CA MET A 60 30.18 17.01 -35.72
C MET A 60 30.44 15.83 -34.78
N PRO A 61 30.74 16.05 -33.49
CA PRO A 61 30.87 14.97 -32.55
C PRO A 61 29.57 14.12 -32.56
N ALA A 62 29.72 12.82 -32.58
CA ALA A 62 28.60 11.90 -32.48
C ALA A 62 27.80 12.22 -31.24
N PRO A 63 26.45 12.19 -31.28
CA PRO A 63 25.64 12.42 -30.09
C PRO A 63 26.08 11.45 -28.99
N THR A 64 26.33 12.00 -27.80
CA THR A 64 26.57 11.18 -26.60
C THR A 64 25.36 10.27 -26.41
N PRO A 65 25.54 8.94 -26.28
CA PRO A 65 24.39 8.08 -26.04
C PRO A 65 23.65 8.55 -24.78
N GLU A 66 22.34 8.67 -24.90
CA GLU A 66 21.48 8.96 -23.78
C GLU A 66 21.64 7.82 -22.75
N PRO A 67 21.83 8.13 -21.44
CA PRO A 67 21.99 7.08 -20.45
C PRO A 67 20.75 6.19 -20.45
N GLU A 68 20.95 4.88 -20.50
CA GLU A 68 19.84 3.93 -20.39
C GLU A 68 19.09 4.15 -19.09
N PRO A 69 17.74 4.06 -19.08
CA PRO A 69 16.95 4.23 -17.88
C PRO A 69 17.35 3.17 -16.85
N VAL A 70 17.64 3.62 -15.63
CA VAL A 70 17.92 2.70 -14.51
C VAL A 70 16.60 2.11 -14.06
N VAL A 71 16.39 0.83 -14.32
CA VAL A 71 15.23 0.08 -13.84
C VAL A 71 15.46 -0.30 -12.39
N GLN A 72 14.59 0.15 -11.51
CA GLN A 72 14.58 -0.23 -10.10
C GLN A 72 13.54 -1.34 -9.91
N THR A 73 13.89 -2.38 -9.13
CA THR A 73 13.03 -3.53 -8.89
C THR A 73 12.74 -3.67 -7.41
N VAL A 74 11.47 -3.87 -7.08
CA VAL A 74 11.00 -4.21 -5.73
C VAL A 74 10.23 -5.54 -5.82
N HIS A 75 10.68 -6.55 -5.08
CA HIS A 75 9.97 -7.80 -4.93
C HIS A 75 8.95 -7.64 -3.79
N PHE A 76 7.68 -7.66 -4.15
CA PHE A 76 6.56 -7.41 -3.24
C PHE A 76 5.77 -8.69 -3.00
N SER A 77 5.53 -9.04 -1.74
CA SER A 77 4.57 -10.08 -1.36
C SER A 77 3.35 -9.47 -0.68
N ALA A 78 2.17 -9.98 -1.00
CA ALA A 78 0.94 -9.63 -0.32
C ALA A 78 0.28 -10.90 0.23
N THR A 79 -0.08 -10.85 1.51
CA THR A 79 -0.71 -11.95 2.23
C THR A 79 -2.10 -11.50 2.69
N GLY A 80 -3.09 -12.37 2.52
CA GLY A 80 -4.48 -12.10 2.86
C GLY A 80 -4.73 -12.01 4.36
N ASP A 81 -5.93 -12.38 4.75
CA ASP A 81 -6.50 -12.12 6.06
C ASP A 81 -5.85 -12.93 7.18
N ASN A 82 -5.20 -12.25 8.11
CA ASN A 82 -4.64 -12.85 9.33
C ASN A 82 -5.69 -12.83 10.43
N LEU A 83 -6.40 -13.95 10.57
CA LEU A 83 -7.50 -14.14 11.51
C LEU A 83 -7.03 -14.94 12.74
N ILE A 84 -6.99 -14.30 13.90
CA ILE A 84 -6.54 -14.91 15.14
C ILE A 84 -7.73 -15.41 15.96
N HIS A 85 -8.18 -16.62 15.67
CA HIS A 85 -9.23 -17.31 16.39
C HIS A 85 -8.77 -17.82 17.76
N GLU A 86 -9.75 -18.17 18.62
CA GLU A 86 -9.54 -18.64 19.98
C GLU A 86 -8.52 -19.79 20.08
N GLY A 87 -8.56 -20.75 19.17
CA GLY A 87 -7.61 -21.86 19.14
C GLY A 87 -6.15 -21.42 18.96
N ILE A 88 -5.93 -20.34 18.22
CA ILE A 88 -4.58 -19.80 17.92
C ILE A 88 -4.02 -19.08 19.15
N TYR A 89 -4.76 -18.11 19.71
CA TYR A 89 -4.23 -17.36 20.86
C TYR A 89 -4.17 -18.22 22.13
N ASN A 90 -5.03 -19.24 22.32
CA ASN A 90 -4.93 -20.18 23.42
C ASN A 90 -3.68 -21.05 23.34
N GLN A 91 -3.29 -21.49 22.13
CA GLN A 91 -2.01 -22.18 21.94
C GLN A 91 -0.82 -21.26 22.19
N ALA A 92 -0.89 -20.01 21.74
CA ALA A 92 0.15 -19.02 22.02
C ALA A 92 0.28 -18.75 23.52
N ARG A 93 -0.85 -18.62 24.24
CA ARG A 93 -0.88 -18.49 25.71
C ARG A 93 -0.23 -19.69 26.40
N ALA A 94 -0.53 -20.92 25.95
CA ALA A 94 0.02 -22.14 26.55
C ALA A 94 1.55 -22.28 26.36
N ARG A 95 2.11 -21.66 25.33
CA ARG A 95 3.55 -21.60 25.08
C ARG A 95 4.23 -20.42 25.74
N GLY A 96 3.50 -19.35 25.98
CA GLY A 96 3.99 -18.12 26.60
C GLY A 96 4.20 -18.24 28.11
N SER A 97 4.75 -17.19 28.70
CA SER A 97 4.98 -17.05 30.15
C SER A 97 4.69 -15.61 30.58
N ASP A 98 4.46 -15.44 31.89
CA ASP A 98 4.33 -14.11 32.53
C ASP A 98 3.24 -13.19 31.87
N GLY A 99 2.18 -13.81 31.36
CA GLY A 99 1.08 -13.09 30.69
C GLY A 99 1.29 -12.81 29.21
N HIS A 100 2.46 -13.16 28.65
CA HIS A 100 2.77 -13.01 27.23
C HIS A 100 2.31 -14.22 26.40
N TYR A 101 2.07 -13.99 25.11
CA TYR A 101 1.62 -14.98 24.15
C TYR A 101 2.75 -15.29 23.15
N ASP A 102 3.18 -16.55 23.05
CA ASP A 102 4.18 -16.96 22.07
C ASP A 102 3.52 -17.42 20.76
N PHE A 103 3.45 -16.51 19.79
CA PHE A 103 2.97 -16.77 18.42
C PHE A 103 4.07 -17.23 17.46
N ILE A 104 5.35 -17.17 17.84
CA ILE A 104 6.49 -17.44 16.95
C ILE A 104 6.35 -18.79 16.24
N PRO A 105 6.03 -19.93 16.94
CA PRO A 105 5.92 -21.22 16.27
C PRO A 105 4.81 -21.33 15.22
N ALA A 106 3.84 -20.40 15.21
CA ALA A 106 2.80 -20.38 14.18
C ALA A 106 3.29 -19.85 12.84
N TYR A 107 4.35 -19.02 12.84
CA TYR A 107 4.83 -18.29 11.65
C TYR A 107 6.27 -18.62 11.26
N GLU A 108 7.09 -19.16 12.14
CA GLU A 108 8.55 -19.31 11.93
C GLU A 108 8.93 -20.09 10.65
N ASN A 109 8.10 -21.06 10.24
CA ASN A 109 8.31 -21.84 9.02
C ASN A 109 8.16 -21.02 7.74
N LEU A 110 7.62 -19.81 7.81
CA LEU A 110 7.44 -18.89 6.68
C LEU A 110 8.62 -17.94 6.49
N ARG A 111 9.56 -17.88 7.43
CA ARG A 111 10.67 -16.94 7.46
C ARG A 111 11.52 -16.99 6.18
N ASP A 112 11.95 -18.16 5.77
CA ASP A 112 12.80 -18.33 4.60
C ASP A 112 12.08 -17.92 3.32
N PHE A 113 10.76 -18.11 3.28
CA PHE A 113 9.93 -17.69 2.16
C PHE A 113 9.87 -16.16 2.07
N TYR A 114 9.50 -15.47 3.16
CA TYR A 114 9.38 -14.00 3.15
C TYR A 114 10.73 -13.27 3.08
N ALA A 115 11.84 -13.92 3.44
CA ALA A 115 13.18 -13.35 3.28
C ALA A 115 13.58 -13.10 1.81
N GLY A 116 12.85 -13.68 0.85
CA GLY A 116 13.06 -13.46 -0.60
C GLY A 116 12.41 -12.19 -1.16
N PHE A 117 11.69 -11.42 -0.34
CA PHE A 117 10.98 -10.21 -0.77
C PHE A 117 11.51 -8.96 -0.08
N ASP A 118 11.47 -7.85 -0.82
CA ASP A 118 11.86 -6.53 -0.30
C ASP A 118 10.74 -5.90 0.54
N VAL A 119 9.48 -6.20 0.20
CA VAL A 119 8.27 -5.78 0.93
C VAL A 119 7.39 -6.98 1.20
N ASN A 120 7.05 -7.16 2.47
CA ASN A 120 6.05 -8.16 2.90
C ASN A 120 4.84 -7.42 3.52
N TRP A 121 3.74 -7.42 2.78
CA TRP A 121 2.47 -6.82 3.15
C TRP A 121 1.50 -7.87 3.69
N LEU A 122 0.72 -7.53 4.73
CA LEU A 122 -0.26 -8.41 5.37
C LEU A 122 -1.55 -7.64 5.69
N ASN A 123 -2.72 -8.24 5.43
CA ASN A 123 -3.96 -7.79 6.05
C ASN A 123 -4.09 -8.37 7.46
N GLN A 124 -3.95 -7.51 8.47
CA GLN A 124 -4.20 -7.89 9.86
C GLN A 124 -5.67 -7.67 10.16
N GLU A 125 -6.49 -8.69 9.94
CA GLU A 125 -7.93 -8.55 10.00
C GLU A 125 -8.46 -8.46 11.43
N THR A 126 -7.93 -9.28 12.34
CA THR A 126 -8.34 -9.22 13.75
C THR A 126 -7.64 -8.10 14.49
N LEU A 127 -8.42 -7.27 15.20
CA LEU A 127 -7.97 -6.06 15.87
C LEU A 127 -6.88 -6.36 16.91
N VAL A 128 -5.65 -5.92 16.65
CA VAL A 128 -4.51 -6.03 17.58
C VAL A 128 -4.59 -4.91 18.60
N ASN A 129 -4.48 -5.24 19.89
CA ASN A 129 -4.49 -4.28 20.99
C ASN A 129 -3.93 -4.89 22.27
N ASP A 130 -3.63 -4.02 23.27
CA ASP A 130 -3.06 -4.40 24.54
C ASP A 130 -4.01 -4.19 25.74
N ASP A 131 -5.17 -3.55 25.52
CA ASP A 131 -6.08 -3.13 26.58
C ASP A 131 -7.30 -4.04 26.77
N TYR A 132 -7.57 -4.93 25.80
CA TYR A 132 -8.73 -5.80 25.84
C TYR A 132 -8.33 -7.27 25.94
N GLU A 133 -9.08 -8.03 26.76
CA GLU A 133 -8.89 -9.47 26.81
C GLU A 133 -9.05 -10.09 25.42
N PRO A 134 -8.23 -11.09 25.08
CA PRO A 134 -8.34 -11.80 23.81
C PRO A 134 -9.71 -12.43 23.61
N SER A 135 -10.26 -12.30 22.42
CA SER A 135 -11.51 -12.91 22.03
C SER A 135 -11.52 -13.32 20.56
N GLY A 136 -12.22 -14.40 20.26
CA GLY A 136 -12.44 -14.91 18.91
C GLY A 136 -13.75 -14.38 18.32
N TYR A 137 -14.21 -15.10 17.27
CA TYR A 137 -15.46 -14.80 16.59
C TYR A 137 -16.65 -14.71 17.60
N PRO A 138 -17.61 -13.77 17.41
CA PRO A 138 -17.70 -12.83 16.29
C PRO A 138 -17.00 -11.47 16.51
N MET A 139 -16.46 -11.22 17.69
CA MET A 139 -15.90 -9.92 18.10
C MET A 139 -14.44 -10.11 18.53
N PHE A 140 -13.53 -9.97 17.58
CA PHE A 140 -12.12 -10.27 17.81
C PHE A 140 -11.40 -9.25 18.69
N SER A 141 -10.43 -9.77 19.45
CA SER A 141 -9.39 -9.00 20.12
C SER A 141 -8.13 -9.86 20.14
N THR A 142 -7.07 -9.35 19.55
CA THR A 142 -5.82 -10.08 19.36
C THR A 142 -4.75 -9.50 20.25
N PRO A 143 -4.03 -10.32 21.07
CA PRO A 143 -2.91 -9.83 21.87
C PRO A 143 -1.82 -9.19 21.03
N GLY A 144 -1.27 -8.06 21.49
CA GLY A 144 -0.18 -7.34 20.82
C GLY A 144 1.05 -8.19 20.51
N ASP A 145 1.32 -9.21 21.32
CA ASP A 145 2.45 -10.15 21.12
C ASP A 145 2.48 -10.80 19.71
N ILE A 146 1.37 -10.82 18.96
CA ILE A 146 1.30 -11.32 17.57
C ILE A 146 2.27 -10.58 16.66
N THR A 147 2.41 -9.27 16.85
CA THR A 147 3.25 -8.43 15.99
C THR A 147 4.73 -8.80 16.08
N ASN A 148 5.19 -9.31 17.22
CA ASN A 148 6.55 -9.83 17.38
C ASN A 148 6.80 -11.03 16.44
N ALA A 149 5.84 -11.94 16.33
CA ALA A 149 5.97 -13.11 15.45
C ALA A 149 5.94 -12.69 13.98
N LEU A 150 5.03 -11.78 13.59
CA LEU A 150 4.92 -11.25 12.24
C LEU A 150 6.17 -10.46 11.83
N TYR A 151 6.69 -9.62 12.72
CA TYR A 151 7.93 -8.88 12.51
C TYR A 151 9.12 -9.83 12.31
N ASN A 152 9.21 -10.89 13.11
CA ASN A 152 10.28 -11.89 13.04
C ASN A 152 10.32 -12.68 11.72
N VAL A 153 9.20 -12.88 11.05
CA VAL A 153 9.16 -13.53 9.74
C VAL A 153 9.30 -12.58 8.57
N GLY A 154 9.35 -11.26 8.83
CA GLY A 154 9.68 -10.27 7.82
C GLY A 154 8.54 -9.35 7.40
N PHE A 155 7.36 -9.43 7.99
CA PHE A 155 6.28 -8.47 7.71
C PHE A 155 6.62 -7.09 8.25
N ARG A 156 6.40 -6.08 7.42
CA ARG A 156 6.64 -4.66 7.75
C ARG A 156 5.50 -3.74 7.36
N VAL A 157 4.57 -4.21 6.53
CA VAL A 157 3.46 -3.40 6.01
C VAL A 157 2.14 -4.08 6.38
N PHE A 158 1.28 -3.37 7.11
CA PHE A 158 0.05 -3.92 7.68
C PHE A 158 -1.17 -3.09 7.30
N SER A 159 -2.15 -3.74 6.66
CA SER A 159 -3.47 -3.18 6.44
C SER A 159 -4.38 -3.49 7.63
N LEU A 160 -5.10 -2.50 8.13
CA LEU A 160 -5.93 -2.59 9.32
C LEU A 160 -7.42 -2.29 9.06
N SER A 161 -7.74 -1.79 7.84
CA SER A 161 -9.12 -1.47 7.48
C SER A 161 -9.82 -2.71 6.91
N ASN A 162 -10.79 -3.23 7.68
CA ASN A 162 -11.52 -4.45 7.36
C ASN A 162 -12.86 -4.50 8.10
N ASN A 163 -13.62 -5.60 7.95
CA ASN A 163 -14.92 -5.77 8.58
C ASN A 163 -14.87 -5.90 10.12
N HIS A 164 -13.70 -6.25 10.70
CA HIS A 164 -13.49 -6.38 12.15
C HIS A 164 -12.86 -5.14 12.81
N SER A 165 -12.68 -4.06 12.08
CA SER A 165 -12.03 -2.84 12.59
C SER A 165 -12.71 -2.25 13.83
N TYR A 166 -14.03 -2.41 13.96
CA TYR A 166 -14.81 -1.85 15.08
C TYR A 166 -15.21 -2.85 16.17
N ASP A 167 -14.64 -4.04 16.20
CA ASP A 167 -15.00 -5.11 17.15
C ASP A 167 -14.88 -4.72 18.63
N LYS A 168 -14.04 -3.75 18.95
CA LYS A 168 -13.89 -3.18 20.31
C LYS A 168 -14.23 -1.68 20.37
N GLY A 169 -14.96 -1.19 19.36
CA GLY A 169 -15.40 0.21 19.31
C GLY A 169 -14.25 1.20 19.27
N ALA A 170 -14.53 2.45 19.65
CA ALA A 170 -13.53 3.53 19.64
C ALA A 170 -12.32 3.26 20.53
N GLY A 171 -12.52 2.64 21.69
CA GLY A 171 -11.43 2.28 22.59
C GLY A 171 -10.50 1.22 21.98
N GLY A 172 -11.07 0.26 21.25
CA GLY A 172 -10.29 -0.76 20.53
C GLY A 172 -9.40 -0.16 19.44
N ILE A 173 -9.93 0.80 18.66
CA ILE A 173 -9.15 1.52 17.66
C ILE A 173 -8.02 2.31 18.32
N ALA A 174 -8.31 3.07 19.39
CA ALA A 174 -7.30 3.85 20.10
C ALA A 174 -6.17 2.97 20.66
N SER A 175 -6.53 1.83 21.26
CA SER A 175 -5.56 0.86 21.76
C SER A 175 -4.73 0.24 20.63
N SER A 176 -5.38 -0.12 19.53
CA SER A 176 -4.70 -0.65 18.33
C SER A 176 -3.71 0.36 17.76
N MET A 177 -4.11 1.61 17.58
CA MET A 177 -3.22 2.66 17.06
C MET A 177 -2.03 2.90 17.99
N ALA A 178 -2.25 2.92 19.32
CA ALA A 178 -1.16 3.05 20.28
C ALA A 178 -0.16 1.88 20.20
N HIS A 179 -0.67 0.65 20.00
CA HIS A 179 0.16 -0.53 19.78
C HIS A 179 1.02 -0.41 18.52
N TRP A 180 0.40 -0.09 17.38
CA TRP A 180 1.12 0.04 16.10
C TRP A 180 2.11 1.20 16.10
N ALA A 181 1.80 2.30 16.78
CA ALA A 181 2.73 3.44 16.94
C ALA A 181 3.96 3.10 17.81
N ALA A 182 3.89 2.05 18.64
CA ALA A 182 5.01 1.58 19.45
C ALA A 182 5.90 0.55 18.72
N MET A 183 5.50 0.11 17.51
CA MET A 183 6.31 -0.79 16.70
C MET A 183 7.58 -0.09 16.18
N PRO A 184 8.62 -0.85 15.75
CA PRO A 184 9.82 -0.27 15.14
C PRO A 184 9.52 0.65 13.96
N ASP A 185 10.37 1.67 13.74
CA ASP A 185 10.20 2.72 12.71
C ASP A 185 10.12 2.18 11.27
N ASP A 186 10.55 0.94 11.02
CA ASP A 186 10.47 0.27 9.73
C ASP A 186 9.10 -0.43 9.49
N VAL A 187 8.21 -0.41 10.48
CA VAL A 187 6.84 -0.92 10.36
C VAL A 187 5.91 0.18 9.86
N VAL A 188 5.14 -0.15 8.84
CA VAL A 188 4.11 0.71 8.27
C VAL A 188 2.75 0.07 8.50
N SER A 189 1.83 0.80 9.14
CA SER A 189 0.44 0.39 9.31
C SER A 189 -0.49 1.46 8.73
N MET A 190 -1.56 1.03 8.04
CA MET A 190 -2.54 1.93 7.42
C MET A 190 -3.96 1.39 7.57
N GLY A 191 -4.95 2.28 7.41
CA GLY A 191 -6.36 1.92 7.39
C GLY A 191 -7.18 2.48 8.53
N PHE A 192 -6.54 3.00 9.58
CA PHE A 192 -7.19 3.89 10.53
C PHE A 192 -6.75 5.32 10.25
N TYR A 193 -7.71 6.19 10.01
CA TYR A 193 -7.52 7.58 9.63
C TYR A 193 -8.15 8.50 10.66
N ASN A 194 -7.56 9.66 10.89
CA ASN A 194 -8.20 10.74 11.62
C ASN A 194 -9.49 11.14 10.88
N LEU A 195 -10.63 11.06 11.55
CA LEU A 195 -11.95 11.26 10.92
C LEU A 195 -12.27 12.74 10.61
N GLU A 196 -11.42 13.67 11.03
CA GLU A 196 -11.55 15.10 10.72
C GLU A 196 -10.73 15.49 9.48
N THR A 197 -9.49 14.99 9.39
CA THR A 197 -8.52 15.42 8.36
C THR A 197 -8.32 14.40 7.24
N TYR A 198 -8.42 13.11 7.54
CA TYR A 198 -8.19 11.97 6.63
C TYR A 198 -6.81 11.97 5.96
N ASP A 199 -5.79 12.54 6.61
CA ASP A 199 -4.45 12.79 6.05
C ASP A 199 -3.32 11.95 6.68
N ASP A 200 -3.66 10.85 7.34
CA ASP A 200 -2.69 9.89 7.90
C ASP A 200 -2.03 9.07 6.77
N TYR A 201 -1.21 9.75 5.97
CA TYR A 201 -0.55 9.16 4.80
C TYR A 201 0.73 8.43 5.20
N VAL A 202 0.90 7.22 4.69
CA VAL A 202 2.08 6.41 4.98
C VAL A 202 2.82 6.04 3.69
N TYR A 203 4.16 6.10 3.77
CA TYR A 203 5.06 5.82 2.66
C TYR A 203 6.23 4.95 3.14
N GLN A 204 6.76 4.14 2.23
CA GLN A 204 7.97 3.38 2.45
C GLN A 204 8.87 3.51 1.22
N THR A 205 10.17 3.78 1.41
CA THR A 205 11.12 3.78 0.30
C THR A 205 11.99 2.52 0.34
N VAL A 206 11.92 1.73 -0.72
CA VAL A 206 12.61 0.45 -0.85
C VAL A 206 13.32 0.42 -2.21
N ASN A 207 14.62 0.12 -2.22
CA ASN A 207 15.45 0.07 -3.44
C ASN A 207 15.35 1.35 -4.29
N GLY A 208 15.10 2.51 -3.64
CA GLY A 208 14.94 3.81 -4.31
C GLY A 208 13.56 4.06 -4.90
N VAL A 209 12.59 3.14 -4.71
CA VAL A 209 11.18 3.30 -5.07
C VAL A 209 10.39 3.71 -3.84
N THR A 210 9.65 4.81 -3.92
CA THR A 210 8.74 5.25 -2.85
C THR A 210 7.35 4.69 -3.11
N ILE A 211 6.85 3.89 -2.18
CA ILE A 211 5.53 3.26 -2.24
C ILE A 211 4.63 3.96 -1.24
N GLY A 212 3.48 4.45 -1.70
CA GLY A 212 2.39 4.94 -0.85
C GLY A 212 1.36 3.85 -0.62
N TYR A 213 0.72 3.84 0.54
CA TYR A 213 -0.26 2.81 0.90
C TYR A 213 -1.55 3.44 1.40
N LEU A 214 -2.69 2.92 0.90
CA LEU A 214 -4.04 3.23 1.37
C LEU A 214 -4.80 1.92 1.62
N SER A 215 -5.73 1.95 2.59
CA SER A 215 -6.54 0.78 2.93
C SER A 215 -7.97 1.19 3.24
N TYR A 216 -8.93 0.52 2.63
CA TYR A 216 -10.36 0.80 2.70
C TYR A 216 -11.17 -0.46 2.94
N THR A 217 -12.37 -0.31 3.49
CA THR A 217 -13.31 -1.42 3.66
C THR A 217 -14.68 -1.08 3.08
N GLU A 218 -15.42 -2.10 2.64
CA GLU A 218 -16.81 -1.96 2.21
C GLU A 218 -17.78 -1.93 3.38
N MET A 219 -17.45 -2.64 4.47
CA MET A 219 -18.33 -2.80 5.62
C MET A 219 -17.55 -3.07 6.92
N THR A 220 -18.24 -2.98 8.04
CA THR A 220 -17.74 -3.28 9.39
C THR A 220 -18.71 -4.15 10.18
N ASN A 221 -19.19 -5.24 9.57
CA ASN A 221 -20.11 -6.24 10.16
C ASN A 221 -21.37 -5.60 10.82
N GLY A 222 -21.86 -4.50 10.25
CA GLY A 222 -23.02 -3.77 10.76
C GLY A 222 -22.73 -2.92 12.00
N LEU A 223 -21.48 -2.81 12.42
CA LEU A 223 -21.05 -1.89 13.46
C LEU A 223 -20.80 -0.51 12.82
N PRO A 224 -21.55 0.53 13.19
CA PRO A 224 -21.28 1.87 12.64
C PRO A 224 -19.99 2.44 13.21
N THR A 225 -19.43 3.45 12.54
CA THR A 225 -18.32 4.24 13.08
C THR A 225 -18.65 4.69 14.50
N PRO A 226 -17.83 4.36 15.50
CA PRO A 226 -18.16 4.64 16.90
C PRO A 226 -18.24 6.14 17.15
N SER A 227 -19.30 6.55 17.86
CA SER A 227 -19.51 7.97 18.20
C SER A 227 -18.35 8.50 19.06
N GLY A 228 -17.78 9.64 18.66
CA GLY A 228 -16.68 10.28 19.39
C GLY A 228 -15.33 9.62 19.16
N SER A 229 -15.20 8.69 18.19
CA SER A 229 -13.93 8.18 17.74
C SER A 229 -13.16 9.25 16.99
N GLU A 230 -11.92 9.50 17.38
CA GLU A 230 -11.01 10.40 16.67
C GLU A 230 -10.52 9.74 15.35
N TYR A 231 -10.35 8.43 15.39
CA TYR A 231 -9.88 7.61 14.28
C TYR A 231 -10.91 6.57 13.87
N GLY A 232 -10.85 6.17 12.62
CA GLY A 232 -11.72 5.13 12.08
C GLY A 232 -11.32 4.71 10.67
N VAL A 233 -12.13 3.84 10.08
CA VAL A 233 -11.92 3.41 8.68
C VAL A 233 -12.55 4.39 7.71
N VAL A 234 -12.06 4.36 6.46
CA VAL A 234 -12.71 4.97 5.30
C VAL A 234 -13.45 3.87 4.55
N TYR A 235 -14.74 4.09 4.33
CA TYR A 235 -15.57 3.17 3.54
C TYR A 235 -15.42 3.45 2.04
N LEU A 236 -15.53 2.39 1.22
CA LEU A 236 -15.37 2.49 -0.23
C LEU A 236 -16.42 3.36 -0.94
N ASP A 237 -17.52 3.70 -0.28
CA ASP A 237 -18.53 4.65 -0.78
C ASP A 237 -18.18 6.12 -0.47
N GLN A 238 -17.20 6.40 0.38
CA GLN A 238 -16.71 7.75 0.68
C GLN A 238 -15.77 8.26 -0.43
N ARG A 239 -16.28 8.33 -1.65
CA ARG A 239 -15.51 8.61 -2.88
C ARG A 239 -14.73 9.93 -2.82
N ASP A 240 -15.32 10.98 -2.25
CA ASP A 240 -14.68 12.30 -2.15
C ASP A 240 -13.43 12.25 -1.24
N VAL A 241 -13.51 11.47 -0.13
CA VAL A 241 -12.37 11.27 0.79
C VAL A 241 -11.26 10.49 0.09
N ILE A 242 -11.60 9.40 -0.59
CA ILE A 242 -10.65 8.54 -1.30
C ILE A 242 -9.95 9.31 -2.42
N GLU A 243 -10.71 10.06 -3.24
CA GLU A 243 -10.17 10.91 -4.31
C GLU A 243 -9.18 11.95 -3.77
N LYS A 244 -9.54 12.60 -2.65
CA LYS A 244 -8.63 13.53 -1.96
C LYS A 244 -7.35 12.83 -1.54
N GLN A 245 -7.45 11.69 -0.84
CA GLN A 245 -6.28 10.95 -0.36
C GLN A 245 -5.35 10.52 -1.51
N ILE A 246 -5.89 9.98 -2.60
CA ILE A 246 -5.11 9.60 -3.78
C ILE A 246 -4.45 10.83 -4.41
N THR A 247 -5.20 11.93 -4.57
CA THR A 247 -4.67 13.18 -5.14
C THR A 247 -3.50 13.74 -4.33
N ASP A 248 -3.61 13.73 -3.02
CA ASP A 248 -2.58 14.25 -2.12
C ASP A 248 -1.33 13.34 -2.09
N MET A 249 -1.52 12.02 -2.16
CA MET A 249 -0.43 11.06 -2.07
C MET A 249 0.35 10.89 -3.38
N ARG A 250 -0.34 10.94 -4.52
CA ARG A 250 0.24 10.63 -5.84
C ARG A 250 1.52 11.41 -6.18
N PRO A 251 1.66 12.70 -5.88
CA PRO A 251 2.88 13.46 -6.13
C PRO A 251 4.10 13.02 -5.31
N ASN A 252 3.88 12.26 -4.24
CA ASN A 252 4.89 11.90 -3.24
C ASN A 252 5.31 10.42 -3.28
N CYS A 253 4.79 9.62 -4.22
CA CYS A 253 5.16 8.23 -4.37
C CYS A 253 5.33 7.83 -5.84
N ASP A 254 6.19 6.86 -6.09
CA ASP A 254 6.38 6.24 -7.41
C ASP A 254 5.27 5.22 -7.69
N VAL A 255 4.86 4.49 -6.65
CA VAL A 255 3.81 3.46 -6.69
C VAL A 255 2.79 3.74 -5.60
N LEU A 256 1.50 3.70 -5.93
CA LEU A 256 0.41 3.78 -4.98
C LEU A 256 -0.33 2.44 -4.90
N VAL A 257 -0.25 1.81 -3.73
CA VAL A 257 -0.94 0.55 -3.41
C VAL A 257 -2.20 0.86 -2.63
N VAL A 258 -3.34 0.35 -3.09
CA VAL A 258 -4.64 0.48 -2.43
C VAL A 258 -5.16 -0.89 -2.08
N SER A 259 -5.40 -1.17 -0.79
CA SER A 259 -6.06 -2.40 -0.36
C SER A 259 -7.55 -2.15 -0.13
N CYS A 260 -8.38 -3.10 -0.59
CA CYS A 260 -9.82 -3.05 -0.48
C CYS A 260 -10.33 -4.32 0.18
N HIS A 261 -10.91 -4.19 1.36
CA HIS A 261 -11.55 -5.29 2.07
C HIS A 261 -13.04 -5.30 1.72
N TRP A 262 -13.42 -6.07 0.68
CA TRP A 262 -14.70 -5.97 -0.01
C TRP A 262 -15.13 -7.28 -0.66
N GLY A 263 -16.41 -7.41 -0.98
CA GLY A 263 -16.96 -8.48 -1.77
C GLY A 263 -17.82 -9.46 -0.99
N VAL A 264 -17.97 -10.66 -1.51
CA VAL A 264 -18.86 -11.70 -0.95
C VAL A 264 -18.01 -12.79 -0.34
N GLU A 265 -18.09 -12.94 0.98
CA GLU A 265 -17.42 -14.00 1.73
C GLU A 265 -17.80 -15.40 1.16
N GLY A 266 -16.80 -16.27 1.04
CA GLY A 266 -16.96 -17.61 0.45
C GLY A 266 -17.12 -17.63 -1.07
N SER A 267 -16.91 -16.50 -1.78
CA SER A 267 -17.04 -16.42 -3.22
C SER A 267 -15.78 -15.90 -3.89
N HIS A 268 -15.25 -16.66 -4.86
CA HIS A 268 -14.18 -16.20 -5.76
C HIS A 268 -14.72 -15.44 -7.00
N THR A 269 -16.04 -15.23 -7.08
CA THR A 269 -16.63 -14.52 -8.20
C THR A 269 -16.58 -13.02 -7.95
N VAL A 270 -15.80 -12.31 -8.75
CA VAL A 270 -15.71 -10.84 -8.70
C VAL A 270 -17.04 -10.24 -9.12
N THR A 271 -17.61 -9.39 -8.27
CA THR A 271 -18.86 -8.66 -8.52
C THR A 271 -18.66 -7.49 -9.50
N ASP A 272 -19.75 -6.99 -10.10
CA ASP A 272 -19.68 -5.81 -10.93
C ASP A 272 -19.28 -4.56 -10.12
N ALA A 273 -19.76 -4.44 -8.87
CA ALA A 273 -19.39 -3.36 -7.97
C ALA A 273 -17.87 -3.33 -7.67
N GLN A 274 -17.25 -4.50 -7.46
CA GLN A 274 -15.80 -4.60 -7.30
C GLN A 274 -15.07 -4.17 -8.58
N ARG A 275 -15.54 -4.58 -9.78
CA ARG A 275 -14.94 -4.17 -11.07
C ARG A 275 -15.01 -2.66 -11.29
N GLU A 276 -16.19 -2.08 -11.06
CA GLU A 276 -16.42 -0.64 -11.22
C GLU A 276 -15.57 0.17 -10.25
N THR A 277 -15.48 -0.28 -8.99
CA THR A 277 -14.67 0.41 -7.97
C THR A 277 -13.18 0.27 -8.24
N ALA A 278 -12.72 -0.92 -8.65
CA ALA A 278 -11.31 -1.12 -9.03
C ALA A 278 -10.93 -0.24 -10.22
N GLN A 279 -11.78 -0.18 -11.25
CA GLN A 279 -11.52 0.69 -12.41
C GLN A 279 -11.47 2.16 -12.00
N TRP A 280 -12.41 2.59 -11.15
CA TRP A 280 -12.41 3.96 -10.65
C TRP A 280 -11.14 4.29 -9.84
N LEU A 281 -10.69 3.41 -8.95
CA LEU A 281 -9.43 3.59 -8.18
C LEU A 281 -8.21 3.68 -9.11
N ALA A 282 -8.16 2.84 -10.15
CA ALA A 282 -7.12 2.89 -11.17
C ALA A 282 -7.14 4.22 -11.94
N ASP A 283 -8.33 4.70 -12.32
CA ASP A 283 -8.51 5.98 -13.03
C ASP A 283 -8.11 7.17 -12.14
N GLN A 284 -8.24 7.07 -10.80
CA GLN A 284 -7.75 8.05 -9.84
C GLN A 284 -6.22 8.02 -9.67
N GLY A 285 -5.56 6.93 -9.99
CA GLY A 285 -4.10 6.83 -9.95
C GLY A 285 -3.54 5.73 -9.05
N ALA A 286 -4.33 4.76 -8.62
CA ALA A 286 -3.83 3.56 -7.98
C ALA A 286 -3.07 2.69 -9.00
N ASP A 287 -1.85 2.26 -8.66
CA ASP A 287 -1.03 1.39 -9.51
C ASP A 287 -1.27 -0.10 -9.22
N LEU A 288 -1.54 -0.42 -7.96
CA LEU A 288 -1.80 -1.78 -7.49
C LEU A 288 -3.02 -1.78 -6.56
N ILE A 289 -3.99 -2.64 -6.84
CA ILE A 289 -5.17 -2.84 -5.99
C ILE A 289 -5.13 -4.26 -5.42
N LEU A 290 -5.07 -4.36 -4.09
CA LEU A 290 -5.14 -5.61 -3.35
C LEU A 290 -6.60 -5.85 -2.94
N SER A 291 -7.16 -6.96 -3.40
CA SER A 291 -8.56 -7.33 -3.14
C SER A 291 -8.62 -8.43 -2.07
N LEU A 292 -9.36 -8.17 -1.01
CA LEU A 292 -9.51 -9.01 0.18
C LEU A 292 -10.97 -9.47 0.34
N ILE A 293 -11.25 -10.36 1.28
CA ILE A 293 -12.51 -11.12 1.44
C ILE A 293 -12.73 -12.10 0.28
N HIS A 294 -12.14 -13.28 0.38
CA HIS A 294 -12.37 -14.40 -0.55
C HIS A 294 -12.43 -15.74 0.19
N ILE A 295 -12.86 -15.75 1.43
CA ILE A 295 -12.87 -16.94 2.27
C ILE A 295 -13.90 -17.95 1.79
#